data_f4670e426f0897f258fdcece3003510c
#
_entry.id   f4670e426f0897f258fdcece3003510c
#
_cell.length_a   1.000
_cell.length_b   1.000
_cell.length_c   1.000
_cell.angle_alpha   90.00
_cell.angle_beta   90.00
_cell.angle_gamma   90.00
#
_symmetry.space_group_name_H-M   'P 1'
#
loop_
_entity.id
_entity.type
_entity.pdbx_description
1 polymer ?
#
loop_
_entity_poly.entity_id
_entity_poly.type
_entity_poly.pdbx_seq_one_letter_code
_entity_poly.pdbx_strand_id
1 'polypeptide(L)'
;GLDGVCMHRSEEMLVVKREDGSYYGVVWNPDNDGNGGTLELDINIDMVENGKYCAVTRLVDETHGNPLKVWHDLGEPANPTRGENALLREAAHPFVATRQVEAAEGRLTLLVTLEKNGILAFELRSVECSQDAGYDYEKVLSQKVTSR
;
A
#
# COMPACT_ATOMS: atom_id res chain seq x y z
N GLY A 1 -11.08 -9.11 -3.34
CA GLY A 1 -10.63 -9.99 -4.36
C GLY A 1 -9.98 -9.29 -5.54
N LEU A 2 -9.21 -10.02 -6.29
CA LEU A 2 -8.60 -9.57 -7.56
C LEU A 2 -9.60 -9.72 -8.72
N ASP A 3 -10.83 -9.22 -8.53
CA ASP A 3 -11.83 -9.22 -9.58
C ASP A 3 -11.51 -8.13 -10.59
N GLY A 4 -11.34 -8.49 -11.85
CA GLY A 4 -11.00 -7.53 -12.90
C GLY A 4 -10.32 -8.18 -14.10
N VAL A 5 -9.93 -7.37 -15.05
CA VAL A 5 -9.19 -7.79 -16.23
C VAL A 5 -7.69 -7.78 -15.93
N CYS A 6 -7.02 -8.91 -16.16
CA CYS A 6 -5.57 -8.99 -16.03
C CYS A 6 -4.90 -8.11 -17.08
N MET A 7 -4.14 -7.10 -16.62
CA MET A 7 -3.41 -6.17 -17.47
C MET A 7 -1.96 -6.62 -17.68
N HIS A 8 -1.37 -7.24 -16.67
CA HIS A 8 0.01 -7.71 -16.71
C HIS A 8 0.21 -8.87 -15.76
N ARG A 9 1.02 -9.83 -16.18
CA ARG A 9 1.49 -10.94 -15.35
C ARG A 9 2.93 -11.28 -15.72
N SER A 10 3.81 -11.27 -14.74
CA SER A 10 5.19 -11.71 -14.85
C SER A 10 5.57 -12.62 -13.69
N GLU A 11 6.85 -12.97 -13.57
CA GLU A 11 7.37 -13.75 -12.45
C GLU A 11 7.41 -12.97 -11.13
N GLU A 12 7.32 -11.64 -11.19
CA GLU A 12 7.48 -10.75 -10.05
C GLU A 12 6.26 -9.89 -9.77
N MET A 13 5.26 -9.89 -10.68
CA MET A 13 4.15 -8.95 -10.59
C MET A 13 2.88 -9.44 -11.28
N LEU A 14 1.75 -9.09 -10.68
CA LEU A 14 0.42 -9.20 -11.28
C LEU A 14 -0.31 -7.86 -11.15
N VAL A 15 -0.90 -7.38 -12.23
CA VAL A 15 -1.73 -6.15 -12.24
C VAL A 15 -3.07 -6.45 -12.89
N VAL A 16 -4.15 -6.01 -12.24
CA VAL A 16 -5.52 -6.11 -12.74
C VAL A 16 -6.19 -4.73 -12.76
N LYS A 17 -7.05 -4.49 -13.75
CA LYS A 17 -7.94 -3.33 -13.80
C LYS A 17 -9.34 -3.78 -13.42
N ARG A 18 -9.96 -3.09 -12.48
CA ARG A 18 -11.33 -3.33 -12.04
C ARG A 18 -12.37 -2.62 -12.90
N GLU A 19 -13.63 -3.01 -12.78
CA GLU A 19 -14.76 -2.38 -13.46
C GLU A 19 -14.96 -0.92 -13.05
N ASP A 20 -14.62 -0.57 -11.81
CA ASP A 20 -14.68 0.81 -11.29
C ASP A 20 -13.54 1.72 -11.79
N GLY A 21 -12.68 1.19 -12.65
CA GLY A 21 -11.52 1.90 -13.20
C GLY A 21 -10.29 1.93 -12.30
N SER A 22 -10.36 1.38 -11.09
CA SER A 22 -9.21 1.24 -10.20
C SER A 22 -8.26 0.14 -10.68
N TYR A 23 -6.98 0.25 -10.29
CA TYR A 23 -5.95 -0.75 -10.57
C TYR A 23 -5.51 -1.39 -9.28
N TYR A 24 -5.33 -2.70 -9.30
CA TYR A 24 -4.76 -3.48 -8.22
C TYR A 24 -3.56 -4.24 -8.74
N GLY A 25 -2.53 -4.32 -7.91
CA GLY A 25 -1.38 -5.13 -8.23
C GLY A 25 -0.74 -5.72 -7.00
N VAL A 26 0.03 -6.76 -7.23
CA VAL A 26 0.89 -7.39 -6.23
C VAL A 26 2.25 -7.59 -6.87
N VAL A 27 3.28 -7.19 -6.13
CA VAL A 27 4.70 -7.37 -6.48
C VAL A 27 5.33 -8.22 -5.39
N TRP A 28 6.19 -9.15 -5.77
CA TRP A 28 6.89 -10.01 -4.81
C TRP A 28 8.36 -10.19 -5.23
N ASN A 29 9.22 -10.30 -4.24
CA ASN A 29 10.67 -10.45 -4.43
C ASN A 29 11.19 -11.67 -3.65
N PRO A 30 11.02 -12.90 -4.17
CA PRO A 30 11.44 -14.11 -3.48
C PRO A 30 12.96 -14.24 -3.48
N ASP A 31 13.51 -14.64 -2.34
CA ASP A 31 14.92 -15.03 -2.21
C ASP A 31 15.01 -16.55 -2.09
N ASN A 32 15.06 -17.23 -3.24
CA ASN A 32 15.04 -18.70 -3.29
C ASN A 32 16.39 -19.35 -3.04
N ASP A 33 17.47 -18.61 -3.18
CA ASP A 33 18.85 -19.14 -3.12
C ASP A 33 19.75 -18.43 -2.09
N GLY A 34 19.19 -17.51 -1.32
CA GLY A 34 19.90 -16.73 -0.30
C GLY A 34 20.80 -15.61 -0.86
N ASN A 35 20.76 -15.37 -2.17
CA ASN A 35 21.53 -14.32 -2.86
C ASN A 35 20.64 -13.15 -3.30
N GLY A 36 19.38 -13.15 -2.90
CA GLY A 36 18.41 -12.10 -3.26
C GLY A 36 18.80 -10.75 -2.70
N GLY A 37 18.53 -9.71 -3.48
CA GLY A 37 18.74 -8.31 -3.14
C GLY A 37 17.43 -7.52 -3.18
N THR A 38 17.56 -6.20 -3.09
CA THR A 38 16.46 -5.26 -3.25
C THR A 38 15.98 -5.24 -4.70
N LEU A 39 14.67 -5.35 -4.90
CA LEU A 39 14.01 -5.20 -6.20
C LEU A 39 13.52 -3.75 -6.36
N GLU A 40 13.94 -3.10 -7.43
CA GLU A 40 13.45 -1.78 -7.81
C GLU A 40 12.68 -1.89 -9.12
N LEU A 41 11.42 -1.45 -9.12
CA LEU A 41 10.54 -1.52 -10.27
C LEU A 41 9.89 -0.17 -10.55
N ASP A 42 9.85 0.19 -11.83
CA ASP A 42 9.03 1.27 -12.37
C ASP A 42 7.80 0.65 -13.04
N ILE A 43 6.68 0.66 -12.34
CA ILE A 43 5.42 0.13 -12.87
C ILE A 43 4.77 1.21 -13.71
N ASN A 44 4.77 1.03 -15.03
CA ASN A 44 4.14 1.94 -15.98
C ASN A 44 2.79 1.39 -16.41
N ILE A 45 1.73 2.15 -16.18
CA ILE A 45 0.37 1.84 -16.62
C ILE A 45 0.01 2.82 -17.73
N ASP A 46 -0.20 2.30 -18.92
CA ASP A 46 -0.59 3.07 -20.10
C ASP A 46 -2.11 3.10 -20.27
N MET A 47 -2.61 4.02 -21.08
CA MET A 47 -4.03 4.22 -21.37
C MET A 47 -4.87 4.55 -20.12
N VAL A 48 -4.26 5.28 -19.20
CA VAL A 48 -4.90 5.76 -17.95
C VAL A 48 -5.48 7.15 -18.22
N GLU A 49 -6.62 7.45 -17.61
CA GLU A 49 -7.15 8.81 -17.62
C GLU A 49 -6.20 9.75 -16.90
N ASN A 50 -5.94 10.92 -17.50
CA ASN A 50 -5.09 11.93 -16.89
C ASN A 50 -5.74 12.45 -15.61
N GLY A 51 -4.92 12.74 -14.61
CA GLY A 51 -5.37 13.29 -13.34
C GLY A 51 -4.61 12.72 -12.16
N LYS A 52 -5.13 12.99 -10.98
CA LYS A 52 -4.53 12.55 -9.71
C LYS A 52 -5.10 11.22 -9.26
N TYR A 53 -4.22 10.38 -8.75
CA TYR A 53 -4.55 9.08 -8.18
C TYR A 53 -3.99 8.99 -6.75
N CYS A 54 -4.69 8.28 -5.90
CA CYS A 54 -4.16 7.83 -4.63
C CYS A 54 -3.59 6.43 -4.80
N ALA A 55 -2.29 6.27 -4.57
CA ALA A 55 -1.66 4.97 -4.46
C ALA A 55 -1.71 4.53 -3.00
N VAL A 56 -2.39 3.44 -2.72
CA VAL A 56 -2.42 2.77 -1.42
C VAL A 56 -1.54 1.53 -1.50
N THR A 57 -0.54 1.44 -0.66
CA THR A 57 0.36 0.28 -0.62
C THR A 57 0.24 -0.47 0.69
N ARG A 58 0.38 -1.79 0.63
CA ARG A 58 0.40 -2.70 1.78
C ARG A 58 1.62 -3.58 1.67
N LEU A 59 2.56 -3.38 2.59
CA LEU A 59 3.85 -4.05 2.60
C LEU A 59 3.91 -5.13 3.67
N VAL A 60 4.40 -6.29 3.28
CA VAL A 60 4.82 -7.38 4.18
C VAL A 60 6.25 -7.74 3.82
N ASP A 61 7.16 -7.66 4.78
CA ASP A 61 8.57 -8.03 4.64
C ASP A 61 9.14 -8.54 5.98
N GLU A 62 10.44 -8.62 6.11
CA GLU A 62 11.09 -9.09 7.34
C GLU A 62 10.79 -8.21 8.57
N THR A 63 10.43 -6.94 8.36
CA THR A 63 10.19 -5.96 9.44
C THR A 63 8.75 -5.47 9.53
N HIS A 64 7.96 -5.65 8.47
CA HIS A 64 6.59 -5.17 8.38
C HIS A 64 5.61 -6.35 8.17
N GLY A 65 4.53 -6.38 8.94
CA GLY A 65 3.54 -7.44 8.84
C GLY A 65 4.12 -8.83 9.19
N ASN A 66 5.15 -8.87 10.03
CA ASN A 66 5.89 -10.07 10.38
C ASN A 66 5.76 -10.40 11.89
N PRO A 67 4.77 -11.17 12.28
CA PRO A 67 4.61 -11.58 13.68
C PRO A 67 5.73 -12.52 14.16
N LEU A 68 6.42 -13.23 13.26
CA LEU A 68 7.53 -14.11 13.63
C LEU A 68 8.71 -13.30 14.19
N LYS A 69 9.01 -12.14 13.59
CA LYS A 69 10.05 -11.25 14.13
C LYS A 69 9.70 -10.82 15.56
N VAL A 70 8.47 -10.42 15.80
CA VAL A 70 8.01 -10.03 17.15
C VAL A 70 8.08 -11.20 18.13
N TRP A 71 7.72 -12.40 17.71
CA TRP A 71 7.80 -13.61 18.53
C TRP A 71 9.26 -13.92 18.95
N HIS A 72 10.22 -13.78 18.04
CA HIS A 72 11.65 -13.88 18.35
C HIS A 72 12.11 -12.81 19.33
N ASP A 73 11.70 -11.54 19.12
CA ASP A 73 12.05 -10.44 20.03
C ASP A 73 11.45 -10.60 21.43
N LEU A 74 10.32 -11.30 21.57
CA LEU A 74 9.70 -11.67 22.85
C LEU A 74 10.40 -12.82 23.57
N GLY A 75 11.46 -13.40 22.96
CA GLY A 75 12.19 -14.53 23.53
C GLY A 75 11.57 -15.90 23.24
N GLU A 76 10.84 -16.01 22.15
CA GLU A 76 10.27 -17.26 21.63
C GLU A 76 9.36 -18.00 22.62
N PRO A 77 8.38 -17.33 23.22
CA PRO A 77 7.56 -17.96 24.25
C PRO A 77 6.79 -19.17 23.70
N ALA A 78 6.93 -20.34 24.34
CA ALA A 78 6.21 -21.55 23.96
C ALA A 78 4.69 -21.41 24.19
N ASN A 79 4.30 -20.63 25.18
CA ASN A 79 2.90 -20.33 25.51
C ASN A 79 2.74 -18.82 25.72
N PRO A 80 2.52 -18.06 24.64
CA PRO A 80 2.37 -16.62 24.75
C PRO A 80 1.19 -16.23 25.62
N THR A 81 1.40 -15.22 26.46
CA THR A 81 0.35 -14.60 27.28
C THR A 81 -0.73 -13.95 26.39
N ARG A 82 -1.85 -13.56 27.00
CA ARG A 82 -2.91 -12.83 26.28
C ARG A 82 -2.39 -11.53 25.67
N GLY A 83 -1.52 -10.79 26.37
CA GLY A 83 -0.91 -9.55 25.88
C GLY A 83 0.04 -9.79 24.71
N GLU A 84 0.90 -10.81 24.82
CA GLU A 84 1.81 -11.20 23.73
C GLU A 84 1.04 -11.67 22.48
N ASN A 85 -0.02 -12.46 22.67
CA ASN A 85 -0.88 -12.86 21.56
C ASN A 85 -1.57 -11.65 20.87
N ALA A 86 -1.98 -10.64 21.65
CA ALA A 86 -2.55 -9.42 21.09
C ALA A 86 -1.51 -8.67 20.26
N LEU A 87 -0.27 -8.53 20.75
CA LEU A 87 0.84 -7.90 20.05
C LEU A 87 1.21 -8.65 18.76
N LEU A 88 1.25 -9.98 18.78
CA LEU A 88 1.53 -10.81 17.60
C LEU A 88 0.46 -10.61 16.51
N ARG A 89 -0.80 -10.50 16.89
CA ARG A 89 -1.90 -10.22 15.95
C ARG A 89 -1.79 -8.83 15.35
N GLU A 90 -1.44 -7.83 16.15
CA GLU A 90 -1.21 -6.47 15.67
C GLU A 90 -0.03 -6.42 14.68
N ALA A 91 1.07 -7.10 14.98
CA ALA A 91 2.24 -7.19 14.12
C ALA A 91 1.98 -7.96 12.80
N ALA A 92 0.93 -8.75 12.71
CA ALA A 92 0.56 -9.48 11.49
C ALA A 92 -0.12 -8.60 10.42
N HIS A 93 -0.50 -7.36 10.76
CA HIS A 93 -1.09 -6.45 9.79
C HIS A 93 -0.03 -5.86 8.85
N PRO A 94 -0.29 -5.85 7.54
CA PRO A 94 0.61 -5.20 6.58
C PRO A 94 0.80 -3.71 6.91
N PHE A 95 1.97 -3.20 6.63
CA PHE A 95 2.25 -1.77 6.72
C PHE A 95 1.56 -1.03 5.59
N VAL A 96 0.64 -0.13 5.94
CA VAL A 96 -0.14 0.67 4.98
C VAL A 96 0.50 2.04 4.81
N ALA A 97 0.74 2.42 3.55
CA ALA A 97 1.17 3.75 3.18
C ALA A 97 0.34 4.29 2.01
N THR A 98 0.21 5.59 1.92
CA THR A 98 -0.50 6.26 0.84
C THR A 98 0.34 7.39 0.26
N ARG A 99 0.19 7.63 -1.04
CA ARG A 99 0.76 8.79 -1.72
C ARG A 99 -0.09 9.20 -2.91
N GLN A 100 -0.05 10.48 -3.27
CA GLN A 100 -0.61 10.92 -4.54
C GLN A 100 0.39 10.68 -5.67
N VAL A 101 -0.11 10.22 -6.78
CA VAL A 101 0.61 10.09 -8.06
C VAL A 101 -0.22 10.74 -9.15
N GLU A 102 0.42 11.25 -10.18
CA GLU A 102 -0.26 11.93 -11.28
C GLU A 102 -0.08 11.14 -12.57
N ALA A 103 -1.19 10.93 -13.28
CA ALA A 103 -1.19 10.40 -14.62
C ALA A 103 -1.16 11.56 -15.60
N ALA A 104 -0.18 11.56 -16.49
CA ALA A 104 -0.01 12.55 -17.54
C ALA A 104 0.23 11.85 -18.87
N GLU A 105 -0.30 12.42 -19.95
CA GLU A 105 -0.15 11.88 -21.32
C GLU A 105 -0.61 10.41 -21.44
N GLY A 106 -1.64 10.03 -20.67
CA GLY A 106 -2.20 8.68 -20.66
C GLY A 106 -1.35 7.64 -19.93
N ARG A 107 -0.34 8.07 -19.17
CA ARG A 107 0.56 7.18 -18.41
C ARG A 107 0.65 7.55 -16.95
N LEU A 108 0.65 6.54 -16.10
CA LEU A 108 0.94 6.64 -14.68
C LEU A 108 2.14 5.74 -14.35
N THR A 109 3.10 6.28 -13.60
CA THR A 109 4.27 5.53 -13.12
C THR A 109 4.23 5.39 -11.62
N LEU A 110 4.32 4.16 -11.13
CA LEU A 110 4.46 3.83 -9.72
C LEU A 110 5.85 3.23 -9.47
N LEU A 111 6.67 3.93 -8.68
CA LEU A 111 7.97 3.44 -8.25
C LEU A 111 7.80 2.54 -7.04
N VAL A 112 8.36 1.34 -7.11
CA VAL A 112 8.32 0.33 -6.04
C VAL A 112 9.73 -0.13 -5.73
N THR A 113 10.08 -0.07 -4.46
CA THR A 113 11.31 -0.69 -3.91
C THR A 113 10.88 -1.76 -2.93
N LEU A 114 11.36 -2.97 -3.11
CA LEU A 114 10.96 -4.12 -2.33
C LEU A 114 12.18 -4.93 -1.90
N GLU A 115 12.37 -5.06 -0.60
CA GLU A 115 13.43 -5.89 -0.04
C GLU A 115 13.19 -7.38 -0.35
N LYS A 116 14.23 -8.18 -0.21
CA LYS A 116 14.12 -9.63 -0.38
C LYS A 116 13.03 -10.22 0.51
N ASN A 117 12.35 -11.23 0.02
CA ASN A 117 11.19 -11.88 0.66
C ASN A 117 10.01 -10.94 0.94
N GLY A 118 10.04 -9.72 0.41
CA GLY A 118 8.95 -8.77 0.52
C GLY A 118 7.82 -9.05 -0.46
N ILE A 119 6.61 -8.67 -0.04
CA ILE A 119 5.40 -8.64 -0.86
C ILE A 119 4.75 -7.27 -0.68
N LEU A 120 4.45 -6.61 -1.79
CA LEU A 120 3.76 -5.34 -1.79
C LEU A 120 2.50 -5.44 -2.64
N ALA A 121 1.35 -5.22 -2.01
CA ALA A 121 0.10 -5.00 -2.73
C ALA A 121 -0.12 -3.50 -2.90
N PHE A 122 -0.56 -3.08 -4.08
CA PHE A 122 -0.92 -1.69 -4.34
C PHE A 122 -2.31 -1.56 -4.94
N GLU A 123 -2.89 -0.42 -4.71
CA GLU A 123 -4.17 -0.01 -5.28
C GLU A 123 -4.03 1.43 -5.76
N LEU A 124 -4.49 1.69 -6.99
CA LEU A 124 -4.52 3.02 -7.58
C LEU A 124 -5.98 3.43 -7.80
N ARG A 125 -6.41 4.47 -7.11
CA ARG A 125 -7.76 5.04 -7.22
C ARG A 125 -7.68 6.46 -7.75
N SER A 126 -8.51 6.80 -8.72
CA SER A 126 -8.70 8.18 -9.13
C SER A 126 -9.15 9.02 -7.93
N VAL A 127 -8.51 10.17 -7.75
CA VAL A 127 -8.87 11.15 -6.74
C VAL A 127 -9.62 12.28 -7.44
N GLU A 128 -10.94 12.30 -7.31
CA GLU A 128 -11.70 13.48 -7.62
C GLU A 128 -11.45 14.49 -6.49
N CYS A 129 -10.71 15.55 -6.76
CA CYS A 129 -10.73 16.72 -5.90
C CYS A 129 -12.13 17.35 -6.04
N SER A 130 -13.12 16.81 -5.32
CA SER A 130 -14.30 17.59 -5.04
C SER A 130 -13.78 18.79 -4.23
N GLN A 131 -13.81 19.97 -4.84
CA GLN A 131 -13.82 21.19 -4.06
C GLN A 131 -15.12 21.08 -3.26
N ASP A 132 -14.99 20.56 -2.05
CA ASP A 132 -16.09 20.58 -1.09
C ASP A 132 -16.34 22.06 -0.76
N ALA A 133 -17.23 22.67 -1.54
CA ALA A 133 -17.59 24.07 -1.44
C ALA A 133 -18.26 24.42 -0.08
N GLY A 134 -18.26 23.47 0.86
CA GLY A 134 -18.93 23.54 2.16
C GLY A 134 -18.03 23.58 3.38
N TYR A 135 -16.75 23.25 3.28
CA TYR A 135 -15.87 23.23 4.46
C TYR A 135 -14.94 24.43 4.48
N ASP A 136 -15.43 25.52 5.06
CA ASP A 136 -14.64 26.72 5.30
C ASP A 136 -13.89 26.57 6.64
N TYR A 137 -12.62 26.14 6.57
CA TYR A 137 -11.77 25.99 7.74
C TYR A 137 -11.59 27.28 8.54
N GLU A 138 -11.62 28.44 7.86
CA GLU A 138 -11.51 29.75 8.53
C GLU A 138 -12.77 30.02 9.36
N LYS A 139 -13.94 29.59 8.88
CA LYS A 139 -15.20 29.76 9.61
C LYS A 139 -15.27 28.89 10.86
N VAL A 140 -14.69 27.69 10.82
CA VAL A 140 -14.62 26.78 11.97
C VAL A 140 -13.63 27.28 13.01
N LEU A 141 -12.50 27.85 12.58
CA LEU A 141 -11.50 28.44 13.48
C LEU A 141 -11.98 29.73 14.12
N SER A 142 -12.72 30.57 13.39
CA SER A 142 -13.29 31.84 13.94
C SER A 142 -14.40 31.60 14.97
N GLN A 143 -15.15 30.51 14.87
CA GLN A 143 -16.16 30.14 15.87
C GLN A 143 -15.59 29.66 17.21
N LYS A 144 -14.34 29.17 17.24
CA LYS A 144 -13.68 28.79 18.50
C LYS A 144 -13.13 29.93 19.31
N VAL A 145 -12.98 31.13 18.71
CA VAL A 145 -12.44 32.32 19.37
C VAL A 145 -13.51 33.15 20.07
N THR A 146 -14.80 32.95 19.78
CA THR A 146 -15.91 33.73 20.30
C THR A 146 -16.74 33.08 21.40
N SER A 147 -16.44 31.85 21.83
CA SER A 147 -17.07 31.25 23.00
C SER A 147 -16.30 31.58 24.28
N ARG A 148 -16.74 32.64 24.92
CA ARG A 148 -16.41 32.85 26.34
C ARG A 148 -17.33 32.04 27.22
#